data_1b635730a4bc708a54a0388e6228504f
#
_entry.id   1b635730a4bc708a54a0388e6228504f
#
_cell.length_a   1.000
_cell.length_b   1.000
_cell.length_c   1.000
_cell.angle_alpha   90.00
_cell.angle_beta   90.00
_cell.angle_gamma   90.00
#
_symmetry.space_group_name_H-M   'P 1'
#
loop_
_entity.id
_entity.type
_entity.pdbx_description
1 polymer ?
#
loop_
_entity_poly.entity_id
_entity_poly.type
_entity_poly.pdbx_seq_one_letter_code
_entity_poly.pdbx_strand_id
1 'polypeptide(L)'
;MPLRIRRRCSPATSCRARATTWPTRPWRGYFADVLQLTLGAAVELDFSRPWHRTGPVFGDPRLAPYRLGQQSFKAVVLDSYRRRCAISGTHIPPVLQAAHIRPVARGGEHRLDNGLLLRSDIHILFDRGYLGVDPQHRLLVSPRLRADFSNGNQFYAQAGQVIDLPERHTDRPGREFLEWHLDEVFLRAAAT
;
A
#
# COMPACT_ATOMS: atom_id res chain seq x y z
N MET A 1 -20.00 -40.79 24.31
CA MET A 1 -21.33 -40.14 24.20
C MET A 1 -21.12 -38.66 23.85
N PRO A 2 -21.43 -38.20 22.65
CA PRO A 2 -21.36 -36.78 22.30
C PRO A 2 -22.74 -36.16 22.38
N LEU A 3 -22.85 -35.08 23.14
CA LEU A 3 -24.05 -34.24 23.24
C LEU A 3 -24.25 -33.42 21.98
N ARG A 4 -25.31 -33.73 21.23
CA ARG A 4 -25.81 -32.88 20.13
C ARG A 4 -26.64 -31.74 20.73
N ILE A 5 -26.14 -30.50 20.63
CA ILE A 5 -26.95 -29.30 20.82
C ILE A 5 -27.57 -28.94 19.49
N ARG A 6 -28.86 -29.25 19.31
CA ARG A 6 -29.68 -28.71 18.21
C ARG A 6 -30.15 -27.31 18.60
N ARG A 7 -29.67 -26.28 17.92
CA ARG A 7 -30.31 -24.96 17.97
C ARG A 7 -31.38 -24.90 16.90
N ARG A 8 -32.64 -24.78 17.33
CA ARG A 8 -33.81 -24.51 16.46
C ARG A 8 -33.73 -23.05 16.03
N CYS A 9 -33.65 -22.76 14.73
CA CYS A 9 -33.96 -21.46 14.16
C CYS A 9 -35.46 -21.36 13.94
N SER A 10 -36.14 -20.40 14.57
CA SER A 10 -37.50 -20.03 14.27
C SER A 10 -37.56 -19.21 12.98
N PRO A 11 -38.53 -19.46 12.08
CA PRO A 11 -38.77 -18.67 10.89
C PRO A 11 -39.70 -17.51 11.23
N ALA A 12 -39.24 -16.30 11.28
CA ALA A 12 -40.00 -15.06 10.99
C ALA A 12 -39.24 -13.82 11.53
N THR A 13 -38.28 -13.36 10.79
CA THR A 13 -38.00 -11.91 10.76
C THR A 13 -37.35 -11.63 9.41
N SER A 14 -38.07 -10.95 8.53
CA SER A 14 -37.60 -10.54 7.23
C SER A 14 -36.47 -9.52 7.41
N CYS A 15 -35.24 -9.98 7.33
CA CYS A 15 -34.09 -9.08 7.10
C CYS A 15 -34.25 -8.48 5.71
N ARG A 16 -34.91 -7.32 5.62
CA ARG A 16 -34.74 -6.43 4.49
C ARG A 16 -33.28 -5.98 4.50
N ALA A 17 -32.48 -6.64 3.67
CA ALA A 17 -31.17 -6.13 3.31
C ALA A 17 -31.37 -4.72 2.75
N ARG A 18 -30.99 -3.70 3.48
CA ARG A 18 -30.83 -2.37 2.93
C ARG A 18 -29.75 -2.51 1.85
N ALA A 19 -30.15 -2.43 0.61
CA ALA A 19 -29.23 -2.25 -0.49
C ALA A 19 -28.48 -0.94 -0.24
N THR A 20 -27.30 -1.05 0.34
CA THR A 20 -26.33 0.03 0.34
C THR A 20 -25.93 0.23 -1.11
N THR A 21 -26.52 1.22 -1.76
CA THR A 21 -26.08 1.70 -3.05
C THR A 21 -24.64 2.24 -2.86
N TRP A 22 -23.66 1.44 -3.24
CA TRP A 22 -22.28 1.89 -3.35
C TRP A 22 -22.23 3.03 -4.36
N PRO A 23 -21.55 4.15 -4.07
CA PRO A 23 -21.43 5.22 -5.03
C PRO A 23 -20.67 4.71 -6.25
N THR A 24 -21.37 4.66 -7.39
CA THR A 24 -20.96 4.05 -8.64
C THR A 24 -19.88 4.85 -9.41
N ARG A 25 -19.28 5.89 -8.83
CA ARG A 25 -18.43 6.82 -9.57
C ARG A 25 -16.91 6.80 -9.37
N PRO A 26 -16.30 6.50 -8.22
CA PRO A 26 -14.83 6.57 -8.12
C PRO A 26 -14.10 5.38 -8.74
N TRP A 27 -14.71 4.20 -8.74
CA TRP A 27 -14.03 2.97 -9.14
C TRP A 27 -13.89 2.79 -10.66
N ARG A 28 -14.75 3.40 -11.47
CA ARG A 28 -14.67 3.30 -12.94
C ARG A 28 -13.40 3.95 -13.49
N GLY A 29 -12.98 5.10 -12.95
CA GLY A 29 -11.74 5.75 -13.35
C GLY A 29 -10.50 4.93 -12.98
N TYR A 30 -10.46 4.44 -11.73
CA TYR A 30 -9.34 3.66 -11.22
C TYR A 30 -9.11 2.36 -12.01
N PHE A 31 -10.17 1.61 -12.32
CA PHE A 31 -10.06 0.39 -13.13
C PHE A 31 -9.71 0.69 -14.58
N ALA A 32 -10.21 1.79 -15.16
CA ALA A 32 -9.85 2.21 -16.51
C ALA A 32 -8.36 2.54 -16.60
N ASP A 33 -7.80 3.28 -15.65
CA ASP A 33 -6.39 3.64 -15.62
C ASP A 33 -5.47 2.43 -15.39
N VAL A 34 -5.84 1.53 -14.48
CA VAL A 34 -5.08 0.30 -14.23
C VAL A 34 -5.15 -0.67 -15.41
N LEU A 35 -6.29 -0.77 -16.08
CA LEU A 35 -6.46 -1.62 -17.26
C LEU A 35 -5.82 -1.02 -18.52
N GLN A 36 -5.83 0.30 -18.69
CA GLN A 36 -5.12 0.96 -19.81
C GLN A 36 -3.60 0.78 -19.70
N LEU A 37 -3.05 0.77 -18.49
CA LEU A 37 -1.62 0.50 -18.27
C LEU A 37 -1.20 -0.94 -18.62
N THR A 38 -2.16 -1.88 -18.61
CA THR A 38 -1.87 -3.31 -18.83
C THR A 38 -2.30 -3.85 -20.19
N LEU A 39 -3.21 -3.21 -20.89
CA LEU A 39 -3.92 -3.87 -22.00
C LEU A 39 -3.83 -3.15 -23.34
N GLY A 40 -3.09 -2.15 -23.58
CA GLY A 40 -2.79 -1.57 -24.91
C GLY A 40 -3.93 -1.54 -25.98
N ALA A 41 -5.13 -2.03 -25.62
CA ALA A 41 -6.36 -2.04 -26.43
C ALA A 41 -7.57 -1.96 -25.50
N ALA A 42 -8.58 -1.21 -25.88
CA ALA A 42 -9.83 -1.12 -25.15
C ALA A 42 -10.51 -2.49 -25.09
N VAL A 43 -10.51 -3.12 -23.90
CA VAL A 43 -11.28 -4.34 -23.64
C VAL A 43 -12.60 -3.91 -23.05
N GLU A 44 -13.68 -4.15 -23.76
CA GLU A 44 -15.04 -3.96 -23.26
C GLU A 44 -15.32 -5.09 -22.25
N LEU A 45 -15.38 -4.74 -20.96
CA LEU A 45 -15.64 -5.71 -19.89
C LEU A 45 -17.17 -5.87 -19.74
N ASP A 46 -17.68 -7.03 -20.13
CA ASP A 46 -19.05 -7.43 -19.84
C ASP A 46 -19.15 -7.94 -18.39
N PHE A 47 -19.63 -7.08 -17.49
CA PHE A 47 -19.83 -7.43 -16.08
C PHE A 47 -21.12 -8.24 -15.81
N SER A 48 -21.91 -8.57 -16.84
CA SER A 48 -23.12 -9.39 -16.71
C SER A 48 -22.81 -10.88 -16.58
N ARG A 49 -21.59 -11.29 -16.91
CA ARG A 49 -21.11 -12.68 -16.85
C ARG A 49 -19.96 -12.85 -15.89
N PRO A 50 -19.81 -14.02 -15.25
CA PRO A 50 -18.60 -14.34 -14.51
C PRO A 50 -17.37 -14.14 -15.41
N TRP A 51 -16.40 -13.33 -14.96
CA TRP A 51 -15.21 -13.09 -15.74
C TRP A 51 -14.42 -14.40 -15.92
N HIS A 52 -14.21 -14.80 -17.15
CA HIS A 52 -13.27 -15.85 -17.46
C HIS A 52 -12.41 -15.43 -18.65
N ARG A 53 -11.14 -15.69 -18.55
CA ARG A 53 -10.18 -15.36 -19.58
C ARG A 53 -10.11 -16.53 -20.60
N THR A 54 -10.34 -16.22 -21.88
CA THR A 54 -10.03 -17.12 -22.99
C THR A 54 -8.63 -16.81 -23.51
N GLY A 55 -7.77 -17.82 -23.59
CA GLY A 55 -6.38 -17.68 -24.07
C GLY A 55 -5.33 -18.06 -23.02
N PRO A 56 -4.04 -17.95 -23.35
CA PRO A 56 -2.97 -18.37 -22.46
C PRO A 56 -2.98 -17.53 -21.16
N VAL A 57 -2.89 -18.22 -20.04
CA VAL A 57 -2.87 -17.60 -18.69
C VAL A 57 -1.57 -16.84 -18.44
N PHE A 58 -0.47 -17.30 -19.05
CA PHE A 58 0.85 -16.69 -18.93
C PHE A 58 1.24 -16.07 -20.27
N GLY A 59 1.80 -14.87 -20.21
CA GLY A 59 2.51 -14.28 -21.36
C GLY A 59 3.89 -14.90 -21.54
N ASP A 60 4.62 -14.45 -22.57
CA ASP A 60 5.98 -14.90 -22.78
C ASP A 60 6.87 -14.67 -21.56
N PRO A 61 7.71 -15.64 -21.18
CA PRO A 61 8.66 -15.47 -20.08
C PRO A 61 9.57 -14.27 -20.36
N ARG A 62 9.50 -13.24 -19.53
CA ARG A 62 10.45 -12.13 -19.58
C ARG A 62 11.48 -12.33 -18.47
N LEU A 63 12.76 -12.31 -18.84
CA LEU A 63 13.85 -12.25 -17.88
C LEU A 63 13.76 -10.91 -17.17
N ALA A 64 13.27 -10.90 -15.93
CA ALA A 64 13.39 -9.72 -15.08
C ALA A 64 14.87 -9.54 -14.71
N PRO A 65 15.45 -8.34 -14.90
CA PRO A 65 16.84 -8.11 -14.49
C PRO A 65 16.95 -8.34 -12.98
N TYR A 66 17.88 -9.25 -12.59
CA TYR A 66 18.17 -9.50 -11.19
C TYR A 66 18.86 -8.26 -10.59
N ARG A 67 18.20 -7.62 -9.61
CA ARG A 67 18.77 -6.46 -8.93
C ARG A 67 19.74 -6.94 -7.85
N LEU A 68 21.03 -6.81 -8.12
CA LEU A 68 22.09 -7.07 -7.15
C LEU A 68 21.87 -6.18 -5.91
N GLY A 69 22.02 -6.74 -4.71
CA GLY A 69 21.90 -6.00 -3.45
C GLY A 69 20.48 -5.89 -2.87
N GLN A 70 19.41 -6.16 -3.62
CA GLN A 70 18.04 -6.03 -3.09
C GLN A 70 17.75 -6.97 -1.92
N GLN A 71 18.26 -8.21 -1.94
CA GLN A 71 18.04 -9.16 -0.84
C GLN A 71 18.83 -8.74 0.42
N SER A 72 20.06 -8.28 0.24
CA SER A 72 20.87 -7.76 1.34
C SER A 72 20.23 -6.52 1.96
N PHE A 73 19.78 -5.57 1.13
CA PHE A 73 19.04 -4.39 1.58
C PHE A 73 17.80 -4.78 2.40
N LYS A 74 16.98 -5.72 1.89
CA LYS A 74 15.81 -6.20 2.62
C LYS A 74 16.16 -6.79 3.98
N ALA A 75 17.20 -7.62 4.05
CA ALA A 75 17.62 -8.27 5.29
C ALA A 75 18.09 -7.23 6.33
N VAL A 76 18.87 -6.26 5.91
CA VAL A 76 19.42 -5.22 6.80
C VAL A 76 18.33 -4.27 7.28
N VAL A 77 17.40 -3.85 6.42
CA VAL A 77 16.24 -3.02 6.80
C VAL A 77 15.32 -3.76 7.77
N LEU A 78 15.04 -5.06 7.53
CA LEU A 78 14.26 -5.88 8.46
C LEU A 78 14.86 -5.93 9.86
N ASP A 79 16.18 -6.07 9.94
CA ASP A 79 16.89 -6.14 11.21
C ASP A 79 16.90 -4.78 11.92
N SER A 80 17.24 -3.70 11.23
CA SER A 80 17.31 -2.34 11.80
C SER A 80 15.98 -1.86 12.39
N TYR A 81 14.84 -2.27 11.80
CA TYR A 81 13.50 -1.97 12.31
C TYR A 81 12.93 -3.05 13.25
N ARG A 82 13.76 -3.98 13.73
CA ARG A 82 13.32 -5.06 14.66
C ARG A 82 12.13 -5.82 14.12
N ARG A 83 12.04 -5.95 12.79
CA ARG A 83 10.93 -6.61 12.08
C ARG A 83 9.56 -6.01 12.39
N ARG A 84 9.49 -4.69 12.60
CA ARG A 84 8.25 -3.93 12.84
C ARG A 84 8.04 -2.90 11.74
N CYS A 85 6.80 -2.79 11.28
CA CYS A 85 6.42 -1.72 10.36
C CYS A 85 6.61 -0.36 11.03
N ALA A 86 7.33 0.55 10.39
CA ALA A 86 7.64 1.88 10.91
C ALA A 86 6.39 2.73 11.23
N ILE A 87 5.29 2.51 10.54
CA ILE A 87 4.05 3.30 10.71
C ILE A 87 3.04 2.57 11.59
N SER A 88 2.74 1.30 11.30
CA SER A 88 1.68 0.58 12.01
C SER A 88 2.15 -0.25 13.20
N GLY A 89 3.46 -0.39 13.41
CA GLY A 89 4.03 -1.27 14.44
C GLY A 89 3.79 -2.76 14.21
N THR A 90 3.17 -3.16 13.09
CA THR A 90 2.88 -4.57 12.78
C THR A 90 4.15 -5.40 12.76
N HIS A 91 4.13 -6.52 13.47
CA HIS A 91 5.22 -7.49 13.56
C HIS A 91 4.81 -8.84 12.94
N ILE A 92 4.55 -8.82 11.62
CA ILE A 92 4.17 -10.00 10.83
C ILE A 92 5.08 -10.06 9.61
N PRO A 93 6.24 -10.76 9.67
CA PRO A 93 7.28 -10.73 8.64
C PRO A 93 6.79 -10.97 7.20
N PRO A 94 5.83 -11.89 6.92
CA PRO A 94 5.36 -12.12 5.55
C PRO A 94 4.74 -10.90 4.85
N VAL A 95 4.19 -9.94 5.61
CA VAL A 95 3.57 -8.74 5.05
C VAL A 95 4.47 -7.51 5.12
N LEU A 96 5.71 -7.66 5.63
CA LEU A 96 6.68 -6.57 5.74
C LEU A 96 7.55 -6.48 4.50
N GLN A 97 7.73 -5.28 4.01
CA GLN A 97 8.53 -4.96 2.84
C GLN A 97 9.52 -3.85 3.16
N ALA A 98 10.76 -3.99 2.67
CA ALA A 98 11.74 -2.92 2.68
C ALA A 98 11.44 -1.98 1.51
N ALA A 99 10.94 -0.80 1.82
CA ALA A 99 10.65 0.26 0.87
C ALA A 99 11.89 1.15 0.71
N HIS A 100 12.22 1.54 -0.54
CA HIS A 100 13.15 2.63 -0.77
C HIS A 100 12.38 3.95 -0.70
N ILE A 101 12.91 4.91 0.05
CA ILE A 101 12.32 6.27 0.09
C ILE A 101 12.52 6.93 -1.28
N ARG A 102 13.74 6.88 -1.81
CA ARG A 102 14.06 7.24 -3.19
C ARG A 102 14.38 5.96 -3.99
N PRO A 103 13.56 5.60 -4.99
CA PRO A 103 13.78 4.38 -5.77
C PRO A 103 15.13 4.37 -6.49
N VAL A 104 15.73 3.19 -6.63
CA VAL A 104 17.01 3.01 -7.36
C VAL A 104 16.90 3.53 -8.80
N ALA A 105 15.75 3.34 -9.46
CA ALA A 105 15.49 3.87 -10.80
C ALA A 105 15.47 5.41 -10.88
N ARG A 106 15.37 6.09 -9.74
CA ARG A 106 15.39 7.56 -9.61
C ARG A 106 16.68 8.05 -8.93
N GLY A 107 17.74 7.25 -8.97
CA GLY A 107 19.05 7.59 -8.38
C GLY A 107 19.14 7.34 -6.88
N GLY A 108 18.23 6.54 -6.31
CA GLY A 108 18.40 6.04 -4.95
C GLY A 108 19.41 4.89 -4.87
N GLU A 109 19.92 4.63 -3.69
CA GLU A 109 20.90 3.58 -3.41
C GLU A 109 20.36 2.57 -2.40
N HIS A 110 20.97 1.38 -2.34
CA HIS A 110 20.69 0.37 -1.31
C HIS A 110 21.37 0.74 0.02
N ARG A 111 20.97 1.87 0.60
CA ARG A 111 21.45 2.38 1.88
C ARG A 111 20.34 2.26 2.92
N LEU A 112 20.70 2.05 4.19
CA LEU A 112 19.74 1.95 5.30
C LEU A 112 18.94 3.22 5.50
N ASP A 113 19.61 4.37 5.42
CA ASP A 113 18.98 5.69 5.54
C ASP A 113 18.07 6.06 4.34
N ASN A 114 18.13 5.28 3.26
CA ASN A 114 17.15 5.31 2.15
C ASN A 114 16.08 4.22 2.27
N GLY A 115 15.92 3.62 3.45
CA GLY A 115 15.03 2.48 3.68
C GLY A 115 14.00 2.71 4.77
N LEU A 116 12.78 2.25 4.52
CA LEU A 116 11.71 2.13 5.51
C LEU A 116 11.20 0.69 5.54
N LEU A 117 10.91 0.15 6.72
CA LEU A 117 10.20 -1.13 6.81
C LEU A 117 8.71 -0.87 6.94
N LEU A 118 7.97 -1.23 5.93
CA LEU A 118 6.54 -0.96 5.84
C LEU A 118 5.73 -2.24 5.64
N ARG A 119 4.49 -2.25 6.13
CA ARG A 119 3.50 -3.24 5.73
C ARG A 119 3.13 -3.03 4.26
N SER A 120 2.86 -4.09 3.51
CA SER A 120 2.71 -4.06 2.05
C SER A 120 1.68 -3.06 1.54
N ASP A 121 0.54 -2.90 2.21
CA ASP A 121 -0.48 -1.92 1.86
C ASP A 121 -0.02 -0.47 2.13
N ILE A 122 0.70 -0.26 3.24
CA ILE A 122 1.30 1.03 3.59
C ILE A 122 2.42 1.40 2.60
N HIS A 123 3.22 0.42 2.18
CA HIS A 123 4.25 0.61 1.16
C HIS A 123 3.65 1.11 -0.16
N ILE A 124 2.56 0.47 -0.61
CA ILE A 124 1.85 0.90 -1.82
C ILE A 124 1.32 2.34 -1.69
N LEU A 125 0.76 2.71 -0.54
CA LEU A 125 0.27 4.07 -0.31
C LEU A 125 1.41 5.08 -0.25
N PHE A 126 2.56 4.71 0.29
CA PHE A 126 3.77 5.53 0.33
C PHE A 126 4.33 5.75 -1.08
N ASP A 127 4.51 4.70 -1.88
CA ASP A 127 4.98 4.80 -3.26
C ASP A 127 4.06 5.62 -4.17
N ARG A 128 2.75 5.65 -3.84
CA ARG A 128 1.76 6.43 -4.57
C ARG A 128 1.54 7.84 -4.01
N GLY A 129 2.30 8.23 -3.01
CA GLY A 129 2.27 9.57 -2.42
C GLY A 129 1.07 9.88 -1.54
N TYR A 130 0.24 8.91 -1.17
CA TYR A 130 -0.84 9.11 -0.21
C TYR A 130 -0.34 9.20 1.23
N LEU A 131 0.81 8.61 1.51
CA LEU A 131 1.53 8.72 2.77
C LEU A 131 2.92 9.29 2.50
N GLY A 132 3.44 10.06 3.46
CA GLY A 132 4.79 10.59 3.44
C GLY A 132 5.36 10.64 4.85
N VAL A 133 6.64 10.93 4.95
CA VAL A 133 7.33 11.15 6.21
C VAL A 133 8.13 12.44 6.09
N ASP A 134 7.98 13.35 7.06
CA ASP A 134 8.71 14.60 7.06
C ASP A 134 10.17 14.43 7.57
N PRO A 135 11.04 15.43 7.40
CA PRO A 135 12.42 15.38 7.90
C PRO A 135 12.54 15.25 9.43
N GLN A 136 11.46 15.45 10.17
CA GLN A 136 11.37 15.20 11.61
C GLN A 136 10.83 13.80 11.91
N HIS A 137 10.75 12.93 10.90
CA HIS A 137 10.23 11.57 10.96
C HIS A 137 8.77 11.46 11.41
N ARG A 138 7.93 12.45 11.08
CA ARG A 138 6.50 12.43 11.37
C ARG A 138 5.73 11.94 10.17
N LEU A 139 4.70 11.12 10.42
CA LEU A 139 3.81 10.66 9.38
C LEU A 139 2.99 11.81 8.80
N LEU A 140 3.04 11.97 7.49
CA LEU A 140 2.17 12.85 6.71
C LEU A 140 1.14 12.01 5.95
N VAL A 141 -0.11 12.49 5.95
CA VAL A 141 -1.21 11.83 5.24
C VAL A 141 -1.79 12.83 4.24
N SER A 142 -1.76 12.46 2.98
CA SER A 142 -2.28 13.30 1.91
C SER A 142 -3.80 13.49 2.03
N PRO A 143 -4.32 14.72 1.90
CA PRO A 143 -5.76 14.98 1.80
C PRO A 143 -6.42 14.22 0.64
N ARG A 144 -5.64 13.91 -0.40
CA ARG A 144 -6.08 13.12 -1.56
C ARG A 144 -6.54 11.72 -1.17
N LEU A 145 -5.98 11.11 -0.12
CA LEU A 145 -6.42 9.78 0.33
C LEU A 145 -7.92 9.76 0.67
N ARG A 146 -8.41 10.81 1.35
CA ARG A 146 -9.84 10.93 1.66
C ARG A 146 -10.64 11.38 0.44
N ALA A 147 -10.13 12.30 -0.34
CA ALA A 147 -10.81 12.82 -1.52
C ALA A 147 -11.04 11.72 -2.58
N ASP A 148 -10.02 10.89 -2.82
CA ASP A 148 -10.05 9.88 -3.87
C ASP A 148 -10.82 8.61 -3.44
N PHE A 149 -10.78 8.24 -2.15
CA PHE A 149 -11.29 6.94 -1.67
C PHE A 149 -12.34 7.04 -0.57
N SER A 150 -12.63 8.22 -0.02
CA SER A 150 -13.52 8.43 1.13
C SER A 150 -13.16 7.55 2.34
N ASN A 151 -11.87 7.22 2.50
CA ASN A 151 -11.36 6.28 3.49
C ASN A 151 -10.00 6.74 4.05
N GLY A 152 -9.37 5.92 4.90
CA GLY A 152 -8.03 6.19 5.44
C GLY A 152 -8.04 6.78 6.85
N ASN A 153 -9.16 6.73 7.58
CA ASN A 153 -9.29 7.31 8.92
C ASN A 153 -8.20 6.85 9.88
N GLN A 154 -7.77 5.59 9.79
CA GLN A 154 -6.68 5.03 10.60
C GLN A 154 -5.34 5.76 10.42
N PHE A 155 -5.06 6.25 9.21
CA PHE A 155 -3.84 6.99 8.93
C PHE A 155 -3.95 8.44 9.40
N TYR A 156 -5.11 9.07 9.22
CA TYR A 156 -5.34 10.42 9.74
C TYR A 156 -5.25 10.50 11.26
N ALA A 157 -5.66 9.45 11.98
CA ALA A 157 -5.52 9.37 13.42
C ALA A 157 -4.05 9.31 13.88
N GLN A 158 -3.14 8.89 13.02
CA GLN A 158 -1.70 8.81 13.29
C GLN A 158 -0.91 9.96 12.65
N ALA A 159 -1.55 10.84 11.88
CA ALA A 159 -0.89 11.97 11.24
C ALA A 159 -0.17 12.86 12.25
N GLY A 160 1.06 13.26 11.93
CA GLY A 160 1.93 14.07 12.79
C GLY A 160 2.65 13.30 13.89
N GLN A 161 2.34 12.03 14.11
CA GLN A 161 3.09 11.19 15.05
C GLN A 161 4.44 10.78 14.46
N VAL A 162 5.46 10.67 15.32
CA VAL A 162 6.77 10.16 14.91
C VAL A 162 6.64 8.67 14.63
N ILE A 163 7.16 8.24 13.47
CA ILE A 163 7.19 6.82 13.10
C ILE A 163 8.18 6.04 13.96
N ASP A 164 8.05 4.71 14.00
CA ASP A 164 9.06 3.86 14.65
C ASP A 164 10.38 3.95 13.87
N LEU A 165 11.49 4.15 14.58
CA LEU A 165 12.80 4.43 14.00
C LEU A 165 13.83 3.37 14.39
N PRO A 166 14.87 3.14 13.55
CA PRO A 166 16.04 2.40 13.95
C PRO A 166 16.71 3.00 15.20
N GLU A 167 17.27 2.15 16.04
CA GLU A 167 17.97 2.60 17.25
C GLU A 167 19.21 3.43 16.91
N ARG A 168 19.99 2.94 15.95
CA ARG A 168 21.18 3.65 15.50
C ARG A 168 20.79 4.87 14.69
N HIS A 169 21.32 6.01 15.06
CA HIS A 169 21.03 7.29 14.40
C HIS A 169 21.43 7.30 12.92
N THR A 170 22.52 6.61 12.59
CA THR A 170 23.05 6.47 11.21
C THR A 170 22.13 5.68 10.28
N ASP A 171 21.26 4.84 10.85
CA ASP A 171 20.40 3.94 10.10
C ASP A 171 19.00 4.55 9.90
N ARG A 172 18.73 5.71 10.51
CA ARG A 172 17.46 6.40 10.38
C ARG A 172 17.30 7.02 9.01
N PRO A 173 16.05 7.16 8.52
CA PRO A 173 15.79 7.80 7.24
C PRO A 173 16.48 9.13 7.06
N GLY A 174 17.28 9.24 6.01
CA GLY A 174 18.05 10.43 5.70
C GLY A 174 17.14 11.57 5.25
N ARG A 175 17.43 12.78 5.74
CA ARG A 175 16.67 13.97 5.44
C ARG A 175 16.53 14.22 3.93
N GLU A 176 17.63 14.03 3.19
CA GLU A 176 17.67 14.22 1.73
C GLU A 176 16.66 13.32 0.98
N PHE A 177 16.50 12.07 1.42
CA PHE A 177 15.56 11.13 0.80
C PHE A 177 14.12 11.46 1.17
N LEU A 178 13.87 11.87 2.41
CA LEU A 178 12.53 12.26 2.87
C LEU A 178 12.06 13.53 2.14
N GLU A 179 12.92 14.55 2.02
CA GLU A 179 12.61 15.78 1.26
C GLU A 179 12.34 15.44 -0.21
N TRP A 180 13.19 14.60 -0.83
CA TRP A 180 12.97 14.15 -2.20
C TRP A 180 11.60 13.49 -2.37
N HIS A 181 11.20 12.59 -1.46
CA HIS A 181 9.91 11.93 -1.53
C HIS A 181 8.73 12.91 -1.40
N LEU A 182 8.86 13.91 -0.52
CA LEU A 182 7.83 14.92 -0.33
C LEU A 182 7.68 15.86 -1.53
N ASP A 183 8.75 16.09 -2.27
CA ASP A 183 8.73 16.98 -3.42
C ASP A 183 8.32 16.26 -4.71
N GLU A 184 8.76 15.01 -4.92
CA GLU A 184 8.58 14.28 -6.16
C GLU A 184 7.41 13.30 -6.16
N VAL A 185 6.98 12.82 -4.97
CA VAL A 185 6.00 11.73 -4.87
C VAL A 185 4.76 12.13 -4.08
N PHE A 186 4.93 12.83 -2.95
CA PHE A 186 3.82 13.09 -2.02
C PHE A 186 2.74 13.97 -2.65
N LEU A 187 1.50 13.50 -2.62
CA LEU A 187 0.34 14.19 -3.18
C LEU A 187 -0.15 15.29 -2.22
N ARG A 188 0.23 16.53 -2.50
CA ARG A 188 -0.28 17.70 -1.79
C ARG A 188 -1.75 17.97 -2.19
N ALA A 189 -2.48 18.75 -1.38
CA ALA A 189 -3.77 19.25 -1.79
C ALA A 189 -3.63 20.00 -3.13
N ALA A 190 -4.61 19.84 -4.02
CA ALA A 190 -4.67 20.69 -5.20
C ALA A 190 -4.69 22.14 -4.73
N ALA A 191 -3.81 22.98 -5.31
CA ALA A 191 -3.90 24.41 -5.09
C ALA A 191 -5.28 24.87 -5.59
N THR A 192 -6.08 25.39 -4.68
CA THR A 192 -7.39 26.02 -4.98
C THR A 192 -7.17 27.34 -5.70
#